data_639e0e673972a6f7c3a530eade3817c2
#
_entry.id   639e0e673972a6f7c3a530eade3817c2
#
_cell.length_a   1.000
_cell.length_b   1.000
_cell.length_c   1.000
_cell.angle_alpha   90.00
_cell.angle_beta   90.00
_cell.angle_gamma   90.00
#
_symmetry.space_group_name_H-M   'P 1'
#
loop_
_entity.id
_entity.type
_entity.pdbx_description
1 polymer ?
#
loop_
_entity_poly.entity_id
_entity_poly.type
_entity_poly.pdbx_seq_one_letter_code
_entity_poly.pdbx_strand_id
1 'polypeptide(L)'
;YNLARTWHVQLALFWTAAAFLAGGIFLAPFVSGKEPRRQHVLTYVLLGAVAFVVFGSLTSEALSVYGVSWAKGPVFGQQWEYIDLSKMFQLLLTLGMFLWVFIIWRAMHTRMRAESFGNMPWVFFFSALSIPMFYAVGLLAGTHTQLSVAEFWRFWVVHLWVEDFLELFTTVMVAYIFVMLGVVREKVALGVIYMDVILYSAGGVLGTMHHLYFSGTPSAHMAIGAFFSAAEVIPLTFLTVEAWGFMQLGARRESRSSTPFPHRWTVMFLVAVGFWNFVGAGVFGFLINLPIVSYYEIGTALTANHAHGAMMGVYGMMAMALAMFALRYLIPAWNDKLAKISFWCTNIGLAWMVFVTLLPLGILQLYHSVDAGYFEARQLNYITEHRNVVLEWLRMPGDLVFIIGG
;
A
#
# COMPACT_ATOMS: atom_id res chain seq x y z
N TYR A 1 18.75 -14.42 7.41
CA TYR A 1 17.63 -14.37 6.48
C TYR A 1 16.35 -13.79 7.13
N ASN A 2 15.87 -14.37 8.23
CA ASN A 2 14.62 -13.97 8.87
C ASN A 2 14.57 -12.47 9.22
N LEU A 3 15.61 -11.97 9.88
CA LEU A 3 15.68 -10.56 10.26
C LEU A 3 15.65 -9.63 9.04
N ALA A 4 16.41 -9.95 7.98
CA ALA A 4 16.43 -9.14 6.76
C ALA A 4 15.05 -9.13 6.07
N ARG A 5 14.36 -10.29 6.03
CA ARG A 5 12.99 -10.39 5.48
C ARG A 5 12.00 -9.55 6.29
N THR A 6 11.99 -9.70 7.60
CA THR A 6 11.09 -8.95 8.49
C THR A 6 11.31 -7.44 8.37
N TRP A 7 12.56 -7.00 8.42
CA TRP A 7 12.90 -5.58 8.24
C TRP A 7 12.50 -5.06 6.86
N HIS A 8 12.69 -5.87 5.80
CA HIS A 8 12.27 -5.48 4.45
C HIS A 8 10.76 -5.23 4.38
N VAL A 9 9.95 -6.15 4.90
CA VAL A 9 8.48 -6.02 4.91
C VAL A 9 8.04 -4.83 5.77
N GLN A 10 8.58 -4.68 6.97
CA GLN A 10 8.23 -3.58 7.88
C GLN A 10 8.62 -2.23 7.31
N LEU A 11 9.83 -2.08 6.78
CA LEU A 11 10.28 -0.81 6.20
C LEU A 11 9.46 -0.44 4.96
N ALA A 12 9.09 -1.41 4.11
CA ALA A 12 8.23 -1.19 2.96
C ALA A 12 6.84 -0.64 3.37
N LEU A 13 6.26 -1.15 4.46
CA LEU A 13 4.99 -0.65 4.99
C LEU A 13 5.15 0.68 5.74
N PHE A 14 6.17 0.82 6.58
CA PHE A 14 6.32 2.00 7.42
C PHE A 14 6.57 3.28 6.63
N TRP A 15 7.39 3.25 5.56
CA TRP A 15 7.63 4.48 4.80
C TRP A 15 6.40 4.91 3.99
N THR A 16 5.66 3.97 3.39
CA THR A 16 4.41 4.27 2.68
C THR A 16 3.33 4.73 3.64
N ALA A 17 3.12 4.01 4.76
CA ALA A 17 2.17 4.40 5.80
C ALA A 17 2.48 5.78 6.39
N ALA A 18 3.76 6.10 6.67
CA ALA A 18 4.15 7.41 7.16
C ALA A 18 3.78 8.53 6.16
N ALA A 19 3.99 8.30 4.86
CA ALA A 19 3.58 9.24 3.83
C ALA A 19 2.05 9.42 3.78
N PHE A 20 1.27 8.34 3.93
CA PHE A 20 -0.18 8.40 3.97
C PHE A 20 -0.69 9.13 5.24
N LEU A 21 -0.12 8.84 6.40
CA LEU A 21 -0.43 9.55 7.64
C LEU A 21 -0.17 11.05 7.48
N ALA A 22 0.98 11.42 6.93
CA ALA A 22 1.33 12.82 6.66
C ALA A 22 0.39 13.45 5.63
N GLY A 23 0.08 12.74 4.54
CA GLY A 23 -0.86 13.17 3.51
C GLY A 23 -2.27 13.40 4.05
N GLY A 24 -2.79 12.50 4.89
CA GLY A 24 -4.07 12.64 5.54
C GLY A 24 -4.14 13.86 6.47
N ILE A 25 -3.09 14.08 7.28
CA ILE A 25 -3.00 15.28 8.14
C ILE A 25 -2.90 16.56 7.32
N PHE A 26 -2.15 16.54 6.21
CA PHE A 26 -1.99 17.68 5.33
C PHE A 26 -3.27 18.03 4.58
N LEU A 27 -4.01 17.03 4.07
CA LEU A 27 -5.25 17.24 3.31
C LEU A 27 -6.43 17.64 4.19
N ALA A 28 -6.53 17.15 5.42
CA ALA A 28 -7.69 17.39 6.29
C ALA A 28 -8.02 18.88 6.50
N PRO A 29 -7.06 19.81 6.74
CA PRO A 29 -7.33 21.24 6.80
C PRO A 29 -7.78 21.85 5.46
N PHE A 30 -7.32 21.32 4.31
CA PHE A 30 -7.82 21.79 3.00
C PHE A 30 -9.28 21.44 2.80
N VAL A 31 -9.70 20.26 3.24
CA VAL A 31 -11.11 19.83 3.20
C VAL A 31 -11.99 20.73 4.06
N SER A 32 -11.53 21.10 5.25
CA SER A 32 -12.31 21.89 6.22
C SER A 32 -12.16 23.41 6.06
N GLY A 33 -11.13 23.86 5.33
CA GLY A 33 -10.75 25.26 5.22
C GLY A 33 -10.17 25.86 6.51
N LYS A 34 -9.88 25.04 7.53
CA LYS A 34 -9.40 25.50 8.83
C LYS A 34 -8.49 24.49 9.51
N GLU A 35 -7.34 24.96 10.00
CA GLU A 35 -6.47 24.18 10.86
C GLU A 35 -6.85 24.36 12.35
N PRO A 36 -7.02 23.26 13.12
CA PRO A 36 -7.34 23.33 14.53
C PRO A 36 -6.19 23.91 15.35
N ARG A 37 -6.53 24.67 16.40
CA ARG A 37 -5.54 25.24 17.33
C ARG A 37 -4.68 24.13 17.95
N ARG A 38 -3.34 24.32 17.98
CA ARG A 38 -2.36 23.36 18.52
C ARG A 38 -2.35 22.00 17.82
N GLN A 39 -2.73 21.92 16.56
CA GLN A 39 -2.69 20.68 15.77
C GLN A 39 -1.26 20.13 15.67
N HIS A 40 -0.27 21.01 15.49
CA HIS A 40 1.16 20.68 15.42
C HIS A 40 1.64 19.88 16.64
N VAL A 41 1.13 20.16 17.86
CA VAL A 41 1.56 19.40 19.07
C VAL A 41 1.19 17.93 18.93
N LEU A 42 -0.06 17.63 18.52
CA LEU A 42 -0.50 16.25 18.32
C LEU A 42 0.24 15.58 17.16
N THR A 43 0.55 16.33 16.11
CA THR A 43 1.36 15.84 14.98
C THR A 43 2.77 15.47 15.43
N TYR A 44 3.42 16.28 16.28
CA TYR A 44 4.74 15.91 16.85
C TYR A 44 4.67 14.71 17.79
N VAL A 45 3.60 14.59 18.59
CA VAL A 45 3.38 13.41 19.43
C VAL A 45 3.24 12.15 18.55
N LEU A 46 2.45 12.25 17.47
CA LEU A 46 2.31 11.15 16.51
C LEU A 46 3.64 10.82 15.83
N LEU A 47 4.41 11.82 15.39
CA LEU A 47 5.74 11.61 14.80
C LEU A 47 6.67 10.87 15.75
N GLY A 48 6.71 11.29 17.03
CA GLY A 48 7.47 10.60 18.06
C GLY A 48 7.01 9.15 18.29
N ALA A 49 5.69 8.91 18.29
CA ALA A 49 5.13 7.58 18.42
C ALA A 49 5.49 6.68 17.21
N VAL A 50 5.36 7.19 15.99
CA VAL A 50 5.75 6.48 14.76
C VAL A 50 7.26 6.16 14.79
N ALA A 51 8.12 7.12 15.12
CA ALA A 51 9.55 6.89 15.23
C ALA A 51 9.87 5.82 16.29
N PHE A 52 9.20 5.86 17.44
CA PHE A 52 9.38 4.86 18.50
C PHE A 52 8.93 3.46 18.05
N VAL A 53 7.79 3.34 17.34
CA VAL A 53 7.34 2.05 16.80
C VAL A 53 8.35 1.53 15.77
N VAL A 54 8.76 2.35 14.81
CA VAL A 54 9.69 1.94 13.74
C VAL A 54 11.04 1.49 14.31
N PHE A 55 11.74 2.37 15.00
CA PHE A 55 13.07 2.04 15.52
C PHE A 55 13.04 1.02 16.64
N GLY A 56 12.00 1.07 17.47
CA GLY A 56 11.82 0.14 18.58
C GLY A 56 11.53 -1.29 18.10
N SER A 57 10.63 -1.46 17.12
CA SER A 57 10.32 -2.79 16.57
C SER A 57 11.53 -3.42 15.88
N LEU A 58 12.20 -2.69 14.98
CA LEU A 58 13.39 -3.17 14.28
C LEU A 58 14.50 -3.59 15.26
N THR A 59 14.72 -2.79 16.32
CA THR A 59 15.71 -3.11 17.35
C THR A 59 15.29 -4.32 18.17
N SER A 60 14.04 -4.37 18.61
CA SER A 60 13.50 -5.47 19.43
C SER A 60 13.59 -6.82 18.71
N GLU A 61 13.29 -6.84 17.43
CA GLU A 61 13.39 -8.04 16.58
C GLU A 61 14.84 -8.50 16.40
N ALA A 62 15.75 -7.56 16.13
CA ALA A 62 17.17 -7.88 16.06
C ALA A 62 17.66 -8.52 17.36
N LEU A 63 17.34 -7.91 18.51
CA LEU A 63 17.71 -8.45 19.82
C LEU A 63 17.07 -9.82 20.07
N SER A 64 15.84 -10.04 19.65
CA SER A 64 15.16 -11.33 19.74
C SER A 64 15.85 -12.41 18.91
N VAL A 65 16.21 -12.13 17.67
CA VAL A 65 16.92 -13.04 16.76
C VAL A 65 18.33 -13.36 17.29
N TYR A 66 19.04 -12.37 17.82
CA TYR A 66 20.35 -12.58 18.44
C TYR A 66 20.31 -13.20 19.84
N GLY A 67 19.14 -13.53 20.33
CA GLY A 67 18.99 -14.37 21.51
C GLY A 67 18.97 -13.65 22.85
N VAL A 68 18.79 -12.31 22.85
CA VAL A 68 18.65 -11.53 24.08
C VAL A 68 17.39 -11.95 24.84
N SER A 69 17.54 -12.40 26.08
CA SER A 69 16.51 -13.11 26.85
C SER A 69 15.19 -12.32 27.00
N TRP A 70 15.26 -11.05 27.36
CA TRP A 70 14.06 -10.22 27.55
C TRP A 70 13.34 -9.91 26.23
N ALA A 71 14.03 -9.97 25.10
CA ALA A 71 13.46 -9.71 23.78
C ALA A 71 12.80 -10.92 23.14
N LYS A 72 12.93 -12.13 23.72
CA LYS A 72 12.34 -13.37 23.18
C LYS A 72 10.87 -13.60 23.56
N GLY A 73 10.37 -12.89 24.55
CA GLY A 73 8.99 -13.06 25.00
C GLY A 73 7.96 -12.38 24.07
N PRO A 74 6.67 -12.69 24.24
CA PRO A 74 5.61 -12.17 23.36
C PRO A 74 5.47 -10.65 23.39
N VAL A 75 5.96 -10.00 24.43
CA VAL A 75 5.89 -8.53 24.59
C VAL A 75 6.84 -7.82 23.64
N PHE A 76 8.05 -8.32 23.47
CA PHE A 76 9.12 -7.69 22.68
C PHE A 76 9.60 -8.54 21.48
N GLY A 77 9.38 -9.83 21.49
CA GLY A 77 9.75 -10.73 20.41
C GLY A 77 8.74 -10.75 19.26
N GLN A 78 9.18 -11.20 18.12
CA GLN A 78 8.34 -11.36 16.93
C GLN A 78 7.04 -12.11 17.23
N GLN A 79 5.95 -11.65 16.64
CA GLN A 79 4.64 -12.27 16.68
C GLN A 79 4.15 -12.58 15.26
N TRP A 80 2.89 -13.00 15.11
CA TRP A 80 2.39 -13.62 13.88
C TRP A 80 1.27 -12.85 13.20
N GLU A 81 1.11 -11.54 13.47
CA GLU A 81 0.00 -10.77 12.89
C GLU A 81 0.17 -10.49 11.38
N TYR A 82 1.28 -10.64 10.81
CA TYR A 82 1.69 -10.47 9.42
C TYR A 82 2.99 -9.66 9.25
N ILE A 83 3.12 -8.52 9.92
CA ILE A 83 4.35 -7.70 9.86
C ILE A 83 5.35 -8.02 10.98
N ASP A 84 5.10 -9.12 11.68
CA ASP A 84 5.97 -9.71 12.70
C ASP A 84 6.22 -8.81 13.93
N LEU A 85 5.40 -7.78 14.16
CA LEU A 85 5.53 -6.89 15.31
C LEU A 85 5.29 -7.61 16.63
N SER A 86 6.05 -7.27 17.66
CA SER A 86 5.77 -7.71 19.02
C SER A 86 4.44 -7.12 19.53
N LYS A 87 3.82 -7.74 20.52
CA LYS A 87 2.54 -7.27 21.07
C LYS A 87 2.58 -5.83 21.55
N MET A 88 3.69 -5.37 22.11
CA MET A 88 3.84 -3.98 22.50
C MET A 88 3.76 -3.04 21.29
N PHE A 89 4.48 -3.34 20.23
CA PHE A 89 4.49 -2.48 19.04
C PHE A 89 3.19 -2.57 18.24
N GLN A 90 2.50 -3.73 18.23
CA GLN A 90 1.15 -3.85 17.67
C GLN A 90 0.15 -2.90 18.39
N LEU A 91 0.16 -2.88 19.73
CA LEU A 91 -0.68 -2.00 20.53
C LEU A 91 -0.34 -0.52 20.31
N LEU A 92 0.95 -0.18 20.29
CA LEU A 92 1.40 1.20 20.07
C LEU A 92 1.07 1.68 18.66
N LEU A 93 1.21 0.83 17.65
CA LEU A 93 0.81 1.13 16.28
C LEU A 93 -0.70 1.37 16.20
N THR A 94 -1.51 0.51 16.80
CA THR A 94 -2.97 0.66 16.86
C THR A 94 -3.36 1.98 17.52
N LEU A 95 -2.79 2.30 18.68
CA LEU A 95 -3.04 3.55 19.39
C LEU A 95 -2.58 4.78 18.60
N GLY A 96 -1.43 4.68 17.93
CA GLY A 96 -0.91 5.72 17.04
C GLY A 96 -1.85 6.00 15.86
N MET A 97 -2.41 4.96 15.24
CA MET A 97 -3.39 5.12 14.17
C MET A 97 -4.70 5.74 14.67
N PHE A 98 -5.20 5.39 15.86
CA PHE A 98 -6.35 6.08 16.45
C PHE A 98 -6.05 7.55 16.81
N LEU A 99 -4.84 7.86 17.28
CA LEU A 99 -4.41 9.24 17.47
C LEU A 99 -4.42 10.02 16.15
N TRP A 100 -3.94 9.39 15.05
CA TRP A 100 -3.99 9.98 13.72
C TRP A 100 -5.44 10.26 13.26
N VAL A 101 -6.35 9.31 13.42
CA VAL A 101 -7.79 9.50 13.12
C VAL A 101 -8.36 10.64 13.96
N PHE A 102 -7.99 10.75 15.23
CA PHE A 102 -8.40 11.86 16.09
C PHE A 102 -7.88 13.22 15.58
N ILE A 103 -6.65 13.27 15.10
CA ILE A 103 -6.06 14.47 14.47
C ILE A 103 -6.89 14.91 13.25
N ILE A 104 -7.22 13.95 12.36
CA ILE A 104 -8.07 14.18 11.19
C ILE A 104 -9.47 14.64 11.61
N TRP A 105 -10.10 13.95 12.55
CA TRP A 105 -11.43 14.32 13.06
C TRP A 105 -11.45 15.75 13.60
N ARG A 106 -10.46 16.14 14.37
CA ARG A 106 -10.35 17.53 14.87
C ARG A 106 -10.31 18.56 13.76
N ALA A 107 -9.64 18.26 12.67
CA ALA A 107 -9.59 19.15 11.50
C ALA A 107 -10.94 19.20 10.77
N MET A 108 -11.63 18.06 10.65
CA MET A 108 -12.75 17.92 9.72
C MET A 108 -14.14 17.99 10.34
N HIS A 109 -14.31 17.74 11.65
CA HIS A 109 -15.62 17.56 12.29
C HIS A 109 -16.60 18.72 12.06
N THR A 110 -16.12 19.97 11.98
CA THR A 110 -16.97 21.14 11.74
C THR A 110 -17.55 21.08 10.31
N ARG A 111 -16.73 20.71 9.33
CA ARG A 111 -17.16 20.58 7.93
C ARG A 111 -18.10 19.40 7.76
N MET A 112 -17.79 18.27 8.39
CA MET A 112 -18.65 17.08 8.37
C MET A 112 -20.05 17.37 8.89
N ARG A 113 -20.18 18.18 9.95
CA ARG A 113 -21.49 18.58 10.48
C ARG A 113 -22.26 19.55 9.57
N ALA A 114 -21.57 20.32 8.76
CA ALA A 114 -22.17 21.25 7.81
C ALA A 114 -22.59 20.61 6.49
N GLU A 115 -22.06 19.43 6.18
CA GLU A 115 -22.31 18.69 4.95
C GLU A 115 -23.30 17.53 5.17
N SER A 116 -23.97 17.12 4.11
CA SER A 116 -24.78 15.91 4.16
C SER A 116 -23.93 14.68 4.43
N PHE A 117 -24.47 13.71 5.17
CA PHE A 117 -23.83 12.43 5.40
C PHE A 117 -23.48 11.74 4.07
N GLY A 118 -22.26 11.24 3.97
CA GLY A 118 -21.77 10.57 2.76
C GLY A 118 -21.06 11.47 1.75
N ASN A 119 -21.02 12.80 1.94
CA ASN A 119 -20.19 13.68 1.11
C ASN A 119 -18.68 13.45 1.34
N MET A 120 -17.84 14.08 0.50
CA MET A 120 -16.39 13.89 0.50
C MET A 120 -15.73 13.93 1.91
N PRO A 121 -16.06 14.88 2.83
CA PRO A 121 -15.51 14.87 4.18
C PRO A 121 -15.84 13.61 4.99
N TRP A 122 -17.04 13.07 4.82
CA TRP A 122 -17.46 11.86 5.52
C TRP A 122 -16.74 10.61 5.01
N VAL A 123 -16.64 10.45 3.69
CA VAL A 123 -15.93 9.28 3.11
C VAL A 123 -14.45 9.31 3.43
N PHE A 124 -13.83 10.50 3.44
CA PHE A 124 -12.45 10.65 3.89
C PHE A 124 -12.26 10.24 5.36
N PHE A 125 -13.15 10.67 6.24
CA PHE A 125 -13.07 10.33 7.66
C PHE A 125 -13.30 8.83 7.90
N PHE A 126 -14.29 8.22 7.26
CA PHE A 126 -14.58 6.81 7.46
C PHE A 126 -13.52 5.90 6.87
N SER A 127 -12.95 6.22 5.72
CA SER A 127 -11.82 5.48 5.18
C SER A 127 -10.58 5.58 6.07
N ALA A 128 -10.35 6.73 6.72
CA ALA A 128 -9.30 6.86 7.72
C ALA A 128 -9.59 6.06 9.00
N LEU A 129 -10.85 6.02 9.46
CA LEU A 129 -11.24 5.32 10.69
C LEU A 129 -11.17 3.80 10.54
N SER A 130 -11.48 3.26 9.37
CA SER A 130 -11.42 1.82 9.12
C SER A 130 -10.00 1.26 9.28
N ILE A 131 -8.96 2.04 8.97
CA ILE A 131 -7.56 1.64 9.07
C ILE A 131 -7.19 1.05 10.45
N PRO A 132 -7.31 1.80 11.57
CA PRO A 132 -7.01 1.23 12.89
C PRO A 132 -7.97 0.12 13.31
N MET A 133 -9.21 0.13 12.82
CA MET A 133 -10.19 -0.90 13.16
C MET A 133 -9.81 -2.26 12.57
N PHE A 134 -9.42 -2.32 11.30
CA PHE A 134 -9.01 -3.57 10.66
C PHE A 134 -7.69 -4.09 11.22
N TYR A 135 -6.71 -3.22 11.45
CA TYR A 135 -5.45 -3.64 12.07
C TYR A 135 -5.65 -4.21 13.48
N ALA A 136 -6.54 -3.62 14.28
CA ALA A 136 -6.80 -4.06 15.65
C ALA A 136 -7.25 -5.53 15.73
N VAL A 137 -7.88 -6.07 14.69
CA VAL A 137 -8.26 -7.49 14.64
C VAL A 137 -7.04 -8.41 14.65
N GLY A 138 -5.91 -7.99 14.06
CA GLY A 138 -4.65 -8.72 14.10
C GLY A 138 -4.11 -8.95 15.52
N LEU A 139 -4.50 -8.13 16.50
CA LEU A 139 -4.15 -8.32 17.91
C LEU A 139 -4.67 -9.64 18.50
N LEU A 140 -5.68 -10.24 17.87
CA LEU A 140 -6.26 -11.53 18.29
C LEU A 140 -5.37 -12.71 17.89
N ALA A 141 -4.46 -12.55 16.91
CA ALA A 141 -3.48 -13.58 16.58
C ALA A 141 -2.39 -13.67 17.66
N GLY A 142 -2.10 -14.88 18.12
CA GLY A 142 -1.07 -15.13 19.14
C GLY A 142 -0.38 -16.46 18.96
N THR A 143 0.75 -16.66 19.61
CA THR A 143 1.59 -17.87 19.51
C THR A 143 0.91 -19.16 19.96
N HIS A 144 -0.15 -19.07 20.76
CA HIS A 144 -0.94 -20.20 21.23
C HIS A 144 -2.27 -20.36 20.49
N THR A 145 -2.55 -19.50 19.51
CA THR A 145 -3.75 -19.61 18.67
C THR A 145 -3.58 -20.78 17.70
N GLN A 146 -4.63 -21.59 17.56
CA GLN A 146 -4.64 -22.70 16.61
C GLN A 146 -4.43 -22.16 15.18
N LEU A 147 -3.65 -22.88 14.34
CA LEU A 147 -3.15 -22.37 13.07
C LEU A 147 -4.23 -21.79 12.15
N SER A 148 -5.33 -22.52 11.91
CA SER A 148 -6.40 -22.02 11.01
C SER A 148 -7.06 -20.74 11.56
N VAL A 149 -7.20 -20.62 12.89
CA VAL A 149 -7.73 -19.43 13.55
C VAL A 149 -6.71 -18.28 13.51
N ALA A 150 -5.42 -18.58 13.69
CA ALA A 150 -4.35 -17.59 13.57
C ALA A 150 -4.28 -17.03 12.14
N GLU A 151 -4.35 -17.89 11.14
CA GLU A 151 -4.40 -17.47 9.72
C GLU A 151 -5.63 -16.59 9.43
N PHE A 152 -6.80 -16.90 10.01
CA PHE A 152 -7.99 -16.08 9.89
C PHE A 152 -7.79 -14.67 10.48
N TRP A 153 -7.17 -14.53 11.65
CA TRP A 153 -6.87 -13.20 12.22
C TRP A 153 -5.77 -12.48 11.47
N ARG A 154 -4.79 -13.20 10.94
CA ARG A 154 -3.69 -12.62 10.15
C ARG A 154 -4.19 -12.06 8.83
N PHE A 155 -5.15 -12.70 8.16
CA PHE A 155 -5.62 -12.18 6.89
C PHE A 155 -6.33 -10.82 7.02
N TRP A 156 -6.89 -10.49 8.18
CA TRP A 156 -7.38 -9.14 8.46
C TRP A 156 -6.28 -8.07 8.37
N VAL A 157 -5.05 -8.44 8.62
CA VAL A 157 -3.90 -7.54 8.48
C VAL A 157 -3.30 -7.62 7.08
N VAL A 158 -3.03 -8.82 6.56
CA VAL A 158 -2.37 -8.98 5.27
C VAL A 158 -3.22 -8.48 4.10
N HIS A 159 -4.53 -8.60 4.19
CA HIS A 159 -5.44 -8.27 3.11
C HIS A 159 -6.35 -7.08 3.45
N LEU A 160 -7.28 -7.23 4.39
CA LEU A 160 -8.25 -6.17 4.68
C LEU A 160 -7.61 -4.86 5.12
N TRP A 161 -6.62 -4.89 6.01
CA TRP A 161 -5.91 -3.68 6.43
C TRP A 161 -5.07 -3.09 5.29
N VAL A 162 -4.40 -3.94 4.52
CA VAL A 162 -3.59 -3.51 3.37
C VAL A 162 -4.49 -2.92 2.29
N GLU A 163 -5.55 -3.60 1.90
CA GLU A 163 -6.47 -3.11 0.86
C GLU A 163 -7.27 -1.90 1.34
N ASP A 164 -7.88 -1.95 2.54
CA ASP A 164 -8.62 -0.81 3.07
C ASP A 164 -7.71 0.42 3.27
N PHE A 165 -6.57 0.24 3.92
CA PHE A 165 -5.61 1.32 4.15
C PHE A 165 -4.99 1.82 2.85
N LEU A 166 -4.49 0.90 2.08
CA LEU A 166 -3.68 1.26 0.92
C LEU A 166 -4.53 1.49 -0.33
N GLU A 167 -5.66 0.85 -0.48
CA GLU A 167 -6.50 0.97 -1.68
C GLU A 167 -7.67 1.92 -1.50
N LEU A 168 -8.58 1.69 -0.57
CA LEU A 168 -9.72 2.58 -0.34
C LEU A 168 -9.27 3.99 0.04
N PHE A 169 -8.38 4.11 1.02
CA PHE A 169 -7.87 5.42 1.43
C PHE A 169 -7.04 6.10 0.33
N THR A 170 -6.28 5.33 -0.46
CA THR A 170 -5.59 5.82 -1.65
C THR A 170 -6.59 6.38 -2.66
N THR A 171 -7.62 5.63 -3.01
CA THR A 171 -8.68 6.07 -3.94
C THR A 171 -9.32 7.37 -3.45
N VAL A 172 -9.63 7.46 -2.16
CA VAL A 172 -10.20 8.67 -1.55
C VAL A 172 -9.24 9.85 -1.64
N MET A 173 -7.95 9.67 -1.30
CA MET A 173 -6.95 10.75 -1.39
C MET A 173 -6.69 11.19 -2.82
N VAL A 174 -6.59 10.24 -3.77
CA VAL A 174 -6.42 10.55 -5.21
C VAL A 174 -7.62 11.35 -5.70
N ALA A 175 -8.83 10.91 -5.37
CA ALA A 175 -10.07 11.60 -5.73
C ALA A 175 -10.10 13.03 -5.17
N TYR A 176 -9.71 13.22 -3.91
CA TYR A 176 -9.61 14.54 -3.28
C TYR A 176 -8.63 15.45 -4.01
N ILE A 177 -7.42 14.99 -4.26
CA ILE A 177 -6.40 15.77 -4.96
C ILE A 177 -6.89 16.13 -6.36
N PHE A 178 -7.50 15.20 -7.10
CA PHE A 178 -8.03 15.47 -8.44
C PHE A 178 -9.18 16.49 -8.42
N VAL A 179 -10.08 16.43 -7.43
CA VAL A 179 -11.14 17.43 -7.28
C VAL A 179 -10.57 18.80 -6.94
N MET A 180 -9.62 18.87 -6.00
CA MET A 180 -8.94 20.11 -5.60
C MET A 180 -8.18 20.77 -6.75
N LEU A 181 -7.56 19.97 -7.62
CA LEU A 181 -6.83 20.46 -8.80
C LEU A 181 -7.74 20.72 -10.01
N GLY A 182 -9.04 20.44 -9.88
CA GLY A 182 -9.99 20.59 -11.00
C GLY A 182 -9.82 19.56 -12.12
N VAL A 183 -9.14 18.46 -11.85
CA VAL A 183 -8.89 17.36 -12.80
C VAL A 183 -10.15 16.52 -13.01
N VAL A 184 -10.88 16.25 -11.92
CA VAL A 184 -12.12 15.45 -11.91
C VAL A 184 -13.22 16.22 -11.19
N ARG A 185 -14.47 16.06 -11.64
CA ARG A 185 -15.63 16.67 -10.97
C ARG A 185 -15.97 15.90 -9.70
N GLU A 186 -16.36 16.60 -8.64
CA GLU A 186 -16.69 16.00 -7.33
C GLU A 186 -17.73 14.87 -7.42
N LYS A 187 -18.79 15.03 -8.24
CA LYS A 187 -19.80 13.98 -8.43
C LYS A 187 -19.24 12.69 -9.04
N VAL A 188 -18.26 12.80 -9.94
CA VAL A 188 -17.59 11.62 -10.52
C VAL A 188 -16.70 10.98 -9.47
N ALA A 189 -15.93 11.78 -8.74
CA ALA A 189 -15.08 11.32 -7.65
C ALA A 189 -15.88 10.57 -6.58
N LEU A 190 -16.99 11.13 -6.09
CA LEU A 190 -17.89 10.46 -5.15
C LEU A 190 -18.47 9.16 -5.71
N GLY A 191 -18.91 9.15 -6.98
CA GLY A 191 -19.41 7.93 -7.60
C GLY A 191 -18.39 6.81 -7.65
N VAL A 192 -17.13 7.14 -7.92
CA VAL A 192 -16.01 6.18 -7.92
C VAL A 192 -15.72 5.69 -6.49
N ILE A 193 -15.65 6.59 -5.50
CA ILE A 193 -15.42 6.20 -4.11
C ILE A 193 -16.54 5.27 -3.60
N TYR A 194 -17.81 5.56 -3.92
CA TYR A 194 -18.91 4.69 -3.53
C TYR A 194 -18.85 3.33 -4.20
N MET A 195 -18.43 3.27 -5.46
CA MET A 195 -18.20 2.01 -6.14
C MET A 195 -17.10 1.21 -5.44
N ASP A 196 -16.02 1.88 -5.02
CA ASP A 196 -14.91 1.31 -4.28
C ASP A 196 -15.37 0.75 -2.93
N VAL A 197 -16.13 1.53 -2.15
CA VAL A 197 -16.71 1.11 -0.86
C VAL A 197 -17.62 -0.11 -1.03
N ILE A 198 -18.43 -0.18 -2.10
CA ILE A 198 -19.31 -1.33 -2.36
C ILE A 198 -18.49 -2.56 -2.70
N LEU A 199 -17.52 -2.44 -3.59
CA LEU A 199 -16.64 -3.54 -3.98
C LEU A 199 -15.84 -4.03 -2.76
N TYR A 200 -15.34 -3.11 -1.94
CA TYR A 200 -14.64 -3.40 -0.71
C TYR A 200 -15.50 -4.10 0.33
N SER A 201 -16.70 -3.58 0.60
CA SER A 201 -17.60 -4.15 1.61
C SER A 201 -18.17 -5.51 1.18
N ALA A 202 -18.54 -5.67 -0.09
CA ALA A 202 -19.03 -6.93 -0.64
C ALA A 202 -17.87 -7.88 -0.99
N GLY A 203 -16.83 -7.35 -1.61
CA GLY A 203 -15.66 -8.08 -2.06
C GLY A 203 -14.65 -8.32 -0.94
N GLY A 204 -14.38 -7.31 -0.11
CA GLY A 204 -13.38 -7.38 0.94
C GLY A 204 -13.65 -8.50 1.96
N VAL A 205 -14.88 -8.61 2.44
CA VAL A 205 -15.23 -9.69 3.39
C VAL A 205 -15.34 -11.05 2.69
N LEU A 206 -15.93 -11.11 1.49
CA LEU A 206 -16.10 -12.36 0.74
C LEU A 206 -14.87 -12.67 -0.13
N GLY A 207 -14.18 -11.65 -0.60
CA GLY A 207 -13.08 -11.72 -1.53
C GLY A 207 -11.71 -11.99 -0.92
N THR A 208 -11.56 -11.77 0.37
CA THR A 208 -10.27 -11.89 1.07
C THR A 208 -9.85 -13.32 1.37
N MET A 209 -10.72 -14.29 1.18
CA MET A 209 -10.44 -15.68 1.58
C MET A 209 -9.40 -16.39 0.71
N HIS A 210 -8.92 -15.79 -0.38
CA HIS A 210 -7.84 -16.35 -1.20
C HIS A 210 -6.49 -16.44 -0.44
N HIS A 211 -6.29 -15.69 0.64
CA HIS A 211 -5.14 -15.85 1.52
C HIS A 211 -5.24 -17.09 2.46
N LEU A 212 -6.39 -17.72 2.53
CA LEU A 212 -6.68 -18.83 3.46
C LEU A 212 -6.54 -20.22 2.80
N TYR A 213 -5.82 -20.35 1.69
CA TYR A 213 -5.67 -21.62 0.96
C TYR A 213 -5.23 -22.76 1.89
N PHE A 214 -4.17 -22.54 2.66
CA PHE A 214 -3.60 -23.56 3.55
C PHE A 214 -4.33 -23.71 4.89
N SER A 215 -5.35 -22.90 5.15
CA SER A 215 -6.25 -23.02 6.32
C SER A 215 -7.41 -23.98 6.10
N GLY A 216 -7.49 -24.63 4.93
CA GLY A 216 -8.55 -25.56 4.57
C GLY A 216 -9.81 -24.90 3.99
N THR A 217 -9.74 -23.67 3.52
CA THR A 217 -10.84 -22.96 2.86
C THR A 217 -11.20 -23.65 1.52
N PRO A 218 -12.49 -23.87 1.23
CA PRO A 218 -12.93 -24.46 -0.04
C PRO A 218 -12.49 -23.64 -1.25
N SER A 219 -12.09 -24.29 -2.34
CA SER A 219 -11.63 -23.66 -3.57
C SER A 219 -12.66 -22.69 -4.19
N ALA A 220 -13.95 -22.93 -3.97
CA ALA A 220 -15.01 -22.01 -4.41
C ALA A 220 -14.91 -20.63 -3.73
N HIS A 221 -14.62 -20.58 -2.44
CA HIS A 221 -14.40 -19.31 -1.72
C HIS A 221 -13.16 -18.58 -2.25
N MET A 222 -12.11 -19.33 -2.58
CA MET A 222 -10.90 -18.76 -3.15
C MET A 222 -11.13 -18.19 -4.54
N ALA A 223 -11.93 -18.87 -5.38
CA ALA A 223 -12.28 -18.36 -6.71
C ALA A 223 -13.12 -17.08 -6.63
N ILE A 224 -14.10 -17.02 -5.70
CA ILE A 224 -14.86 -15.80 -5.42
C ILE A 224 -13.92 -14.70 -4.94
N GLY A 225 -12.98 -15.02 -4.03
CA GLY A 225 -11.97 -14.10 -3.54
C GLY A 225 -11.11 -13.50 -4.65
N ALA A 226 -10.60 -14.34 -5.56
CA ALA A 226 -9.80 -13.89 -6.70
C ALA A 226 -10.61 -12.95 -7.63
N PHE A 227 -11.88 -13.23 -7.85
CA PHE A 227 -12.75 -12.38 -8.68
C PHE A 227 -12.95 -10.98 -8.06
N PHE A 228 -13.30 -10.92 -6.78
CA PHE A 228 -13.53 -9.63 -6.12
C PHE A 228 -12.24 -8.82 -5.97
N SER A 229 -11.13 -9.45 -5.62
CA SER A 229 -9.83 -8.79 -5.57
C SER A 229 -9.45 -8.17 -6.93
N ALA A 230 -9.75 -8.85 -8.04
CA ALA A 230 -9.56 -8.27 -9.36
C ALA A 230 -10.51 -7.10 -9.67
N ALA A 231 -11.72 -7.11 -9.12
CA ALA A 231 -12.71 -6.06 -9.35
C ALA A 231 -12.41 -4.76 -8.57
N GLU A 232 -11.73 -4.84 -7.44
CA GLU A 232 -11.40 -3.70 -6.57
C GLU A 232 -10.50 -2.65 -7.24
N VAL A 233 -9.69 -3.03 -8.23
CA VAL A 233 -8.85 -2.06 -8.96
C VAL A 233 -9.60 -1.20 -9.98
N ILE A 234 -10.87 -1.52 -10.29
CA ILE A 234 -11.67 -0.80 -11.30
C ILE A 234 -11.92 0.67 -10.93
N PRO A 235 -12.30 1.02 -9.69
CA PRO A 235 -12.59 2.41 -9.31
C PRO A 235 -11.41 3.35 -9.55
N LEU A 236 -10.25 3.01 -9.03
CA LEU A 236 -9.04 3.84 -9.18
C LEU A 236 -8.59 3.89 -10.65
N THR A 237 -8.80 2.83 -11.43
CA THR A 237 -8.54 2.82 -12.87
C THR A 237 -9.40 3.86 -13.59
N PHE A 238 -10.67 3.99 -13.26
CA PHE A 238 -11.55 5.02 -13.85
C PHE A 238 -11.07 6.44 -13.54
N LEU A 239 -10.70 6.73 -12.28
CA LEU A 239 -10.11 8.03 -11.92
C LEU A 239 -8.85 8.33 -12.73
N THR A 240 -8.03 7.31 -12.95
CA THR A 240 -6.78 7.43 -13.71
C THR A 240 -7.03 7.75 -15.17
N VAL A 241 -7.99 7.11 -15.81
CA VAL A 241 -8.36 7.37 -17.20
C VAL A 241 -8.87 8.81 -17.36
N GLU A 242 -9.70 9.29 -16.45
CA GLU A 242 -10.18 10.69 -16.43
C GLU A 242 -9.00 11.67 -16.27
N ALA A 243 -8.08 11.40 -15.34
CA ALA A 243 -6.92 12.24 -15.12
C ALA A 243 -5.96 12.26 -16.34
N TRP A 244 -5.77 11.12 -16.97
CA TRP A 244 -4.99 11.04 -18.21
C TRP A 244 -5.61 11.86 -19.33
N GLY A 245 -6.94 11.76 -19.51
CA GLY A 245 -7.68 12.59 -20.47
C GLY A 245 -7.49 14.09 -20.21
N PHE A 246 -7.58 14.52 -18.95
CA PHE A 246 -7.32 15.90 -18.53
C PHE A 246 -5.89 16.34 -18.91
N MET A 247 -4.89 15.53 -18.62
CA MET A 247 -3.49 15.83 -18.92
C MET A 247 -3.24 15.96 -20.45
N GLN A 248 -3.86 15.10 -21.25
CA GLN A 248 -3.76 15.20 -22.72
C GLN A 248 -4.40 16.47 -23.28
N LEU A 249 -5.56 16.87 -22.75
CA LEU A 249 -6.22 18.12 -23.14
C LEU A 249 -5.40 19.33 -22.68
N GLY A 250 -4.82 19.29 -21.47
CA GLY A 250 -3.91 20.29 -20.95
C GLY A 250 -2.67 20.47 -21.84
N ALA A 251 -2.01 19.38 -22.21
CA ALA A 251 -0.84 19.42 -23.10
C ALA A 251 -1.13 20.05 -24.47
N ARG A 252 -2.33 19.83 -25.03
CA ARG A 252 -2.77 20.50 -26.27
C ARG A 252 -3.01 22.00 -26.08
N ARG A 253 -3.39 22.45 -24.89
CA ARG A 253 -3.54 23.88 -24.55
C ARG A 253 -2.21 24.54 -24.21
N GLU A 254 -1.31 23.85 -23.51
CA GLU A 254 0.03 24.33 -23.15
C GLU A 254 0.88 24.62 -24.40
N SER A 255 0.68 23.90 -25.51
CA SER A 255 1.30 24.21 -26.78
C SER A 255 0.91 25.63 -27.33
N ARG A 256 -0.14 26.23 -26.74
CA ARG A 256 -0.65 27.57 -27.05
C ARG A 256 -0.51 28.60 -25.92
N SER A 257 -0.04 28.17 -24.74
CA SER A 257 0.08 28.97 -23.51
C SER A 257 1.50 28.86 -22.93
N SER A 258 2.06 29.96 -22.46
CA SER A 258 3.42 30.03 -21.90
C SER A 258 3.56 29.49 -20.47
N THR A 259 2.47 29.14 -19.79
CA THR A 259 2.49 28.70 -18.39
C THR A 259 2.09 27.23 -18.26
N PRO A 260 3.03 26.34 -17.88
CA PRO A 260 2.72 24.93 -17.63
C PRO A 260 1.85 24.75 -16.38
N PHE A 261 1.06 23.66 -16.36
CA PHE A 261 0.23 23.29 -15.18
C PHE A 261 1.11 23.04 -13.95
N PRO A 262 0.89 23.77 -12.85
CA PRO A 262 1.81 23.76 -11.69
C PRO A 262 2.00 22.40 -11.01
N HIS A 263 0.96 21.55 -11.03
CA HIS A 263 0.96 20.22 -10.39
C HIS A 263 1.11 19.06 -11.39
N ARG A 264 1.71 19.32 -12.55
CA ARG A 264 1.86 18.34 -13.63
C ARG A 264 2.47 17.01 -13.13
N TRP A 265 3.56 17.08 -12.39
CA TRP A 265 4.26 15.88 -11.93
C TRP A 265 3.53 15.16 -10.80
N THR A 266 2.84 15.89 -9.93
CA THR A 266 1.92 15.28 -8.96
C THR A 266 0.86 14.44 -9.69
N VAL A 267 0.18 15.02 -10.69
CA VAL A 267 -0.84 14.28 -11.45
C VAL A 267 -0.22 13.13 -12.24
N MET A 268 0.98 13.27 -12.78
CA MET A 268 1.67 12.16 -13.45
C MET A 268 1.98 11.00 -12.51
N PHE A 269 2.40 11.27 -11.27
CA PHE A 269 2.57 10.22 -10.26
C PHE A 269 1.24 9.56 -9.90
N LEU A 270 0.14 10.33 -9.78
CA LEU A 270 -1.19 9.77 -9.54
C LEU A 270 -1.71 8.93 -10.73
N VAL A 271 -1.34 9.28 -11.96
CA VAL A 271 -1.58 8.44 -13.14
C VAL A 271 -0.76 7.15 -13.08
N ALA A 272 0.51 7.23 -12.63
CA ALA A 272 1.33 6.04 -12.43
C ALA A 272 0.75 5.13 -11.32
N VAL A 273 0.19 5.71 -10.24
CA VAL A 273 -0.54 4.95 -9.22
C VAL A 273 -1.62 4.09 -9.86
N GLY A 274 -2.48 4.66 -10.72
CA GLY A 274 -3.53 3.89 -11.38
C GLY A 274 -3.01 2.86 -12.39
N PHE A 275 -1.93 3.15 -13.11
CA PHE A 275 -1.29 2.17 -13.98
C PHE A 275 -0.79 0.96 -13.19
N TRP A 276 -0.06 1.20 -12.10
CA TRP A 276 0.45 0.12 -11.25
C TRP A 276 -0.65 -0.57 -10.46
N ASN A 277 -1.73 0.15 -10.10
CA ASN A 277 -2.91 -0.47 -9.52
C ASN A 277 -3.52 -1.50 -10.48
N PHE A 278 -3.71 -1.13 -11.73
CA PHE A 278 -4.24 -2.06 -12.73
C PHE A 278 -3.31 -3.24 -13.00
N VAL A 279 -2.02 -3.01 -13.24
CA VAL A 279 -1.05 -4.06 -13.60
C VAL A 279 -0.55 -4.81 -12.38
N GLY A 280 -0.05 -4.09 -11.37
CA GLY A 280 0.64 -4.65 -10.20
C GLY A 280 -0.33 -5.28 -9.21
N ALA A 281 -1.36 -4.53 -8.78
CA ALA A 281 -2.37 -5.04 -7.88
C ALA A 281 -3.40 -5.91 -8.62
N GLY A 282 -4.00 -5.41 -9.70
CA GLY A 282 -5.08 -6.09 -10.40
C GLY A 282 -4.64 -7.33 -11.17
N VAL A 283 -3.89 -7.16 -12.26
CA VAL A 283 -3.56 -8.29 -13.16
C VAL A 283 -2.71 -9.32 -12.44
N PHE A 284 -1.64 -8.92 -11.78
CA PHE A 284 -0.77 -9.88 -11.08
C PHE A 284 -1.45 -10.47 -9.86
N GLY A 285 -2.17 -9.69 -9.07
CA GLY A 285 -2.93 -10.17 -7.91
C GLY A 285 -3.97 -11.21 -8.30
N PHE A 286 -4.77 -10.92 -9.34
CA PHE A 286 -5.76 -11.88 -9.85
C PHE A 286 -5.09 -13.20 -10.29
N LEU A 287 -4.03 -13.12 -11.09
CA LEU A 287 -3.39 -14.32 -11.64
C LEU A 287 -2.80 -15.24 -10.56
N ILE A 288 -2.17 -14.68 -9.52
CA ILE A 288 -1.59 -15.49 -8.44
C ILE A 288 -2.65 -16.02 -7.45
N ASN A 289 -3.82 -15.39 -7.39
CA ASN A 289 -4.89 -15.78 -6.47
C ASN A 289 -5.86 -16.82 -7.04
N LEU A 290 -5.73 -17.21 -8.29
CA LEU A 290 -6.50 -18.33 -8.86
C LEU A 290 -6.23 -19.62 -8.07
N PRO A 291 -7.25 -20.39 -7.67
CA PRO A 291 -7.12 -21.48 -6.69
C PRO A 291 -5.98 -22.46 -6.95
N ILE A 292 -5.84 -22.95 -8.18
CA ILE A 292 -4.76 -23.89 -8.55
C ILE A 292 -3.41 -23.17 -8.65
N VAL A 293 -3.39 -21.97 -9.23
CA VAL A 293 -2.17 -21.17 -9.35
C VAL A 293 -1.64 -20.82 -7.98
N SER A 294 -2.50 -20.34 -7.08
CA SER A 294 -2.14 -19.97 -5.70
C SER A 294 -1.40 -21.09 -4.96
N TYR A 295 -1.86 -22.34 -5.10
CA TYR A 295 -1.17 -23.48 -4.48
C TYR A 295 0.29 -23.60 -4.91
N TYR A 296 0.56 -23.53 -6.22
CA TYR A 296 1.90 -23.74 -6.75
C TYR A 296 2.78 -22.49 -6.70
N GLU A 297 2.17 -21.29 -6.71
CA GLU A 297 2.92 -20.03 -6.76
C GLU A 297 3.35 -19.51 -5.39
N ILE A 298 2.56 -19.72 -4.31
CA ILE A 298 2.88 -19.19 -2.97
C ILE A 298 4.32 -19.50 -2.59
N GLY A 299 5.08 -18.42 -2.29
CA GLY A 299 6.49 -18.49 -1.97
C GLY A 299 7.43 -18.52 -3.18
N THR A 300 6.93 -18.28 -4.39
CA THR A 300 7.75 -17.97 -5.58
C THR A 300 7.96 -16.46 -5.72
N ALA A 301 8.79 -16.05 -6.67
CA ALA A 301 9.00 -14.63 -6.98
C ALA A 301 7.76 -13.98 -7.62
N LEU A 302 6.70 -14.72 -8.00
CA LEU A 302 5.44 -14.13 -8.46
C LEU A 302 4.72 -13.39 -7.35
N THR A 303 4.70 -13.92 -6.12
CA THR A 303 4.19 -13.19 -4.95
C THR A 303 4.95 -11.89 -4.74
N ALA A 304 6.29 -11.92 -4.82
CA ALA A 304 7.12 -10.72 -4.72
C ALA A 304 6.88 -9.75 -5.89
N ASN A 305 6.65 -10.26 -7.10
CA ASN A 305 6.32 -9.47 -8.29
C ASN A 305 5.05 -8.66 -8.10
N HIS A 306 3.97 -9.32 -7.66
CA HIS A 306 2.72 -8.65 -7.29
C HIS A 306 2.94 -7.62 -6.18
N ALA A 307 3.60 -8.01 -5.09
CA ALA A 307 3.84 -7.13 -3.95
C ALA A 307 4.66 -5.88 -4.32
N HIS A 308 5.70 -5.97 -5.16
CA HIS A 308 6.45 -4.80 -5.61
C HIS A 308 5.61 -3.92 -6.55
N GLY A 309 4.85 -4.52 -7.49
CA GLY A 309 3.93 -3.78 -8.35
C GLY A 309 2.87 -3.01 -7.56
N ALA A 310 2.30 -3.60 -6.50
CA ALA A 310 1.35 -2.96 -5.61
C ALA A 310 2.03 -1.99 -4.65
N MET A 311 2.97 -2.45 -3.80
CA MET A 311 3.53 -1.62 -2.73
C MET A 311 4.38 -0.45 -3.25
N MET A 312 5.30 -0.69 -4.19
CA MET A 312 6.12 0.39 -4.75
C MET A 312 5.39 1.15 -5.86
N GLY A 313 4.59 0.43 -6.67
CA GLY A 313 3.89 1.01 -7.81
C GLY A 313 2.67 1.81 -7.43
N VAL A 314 1.81 1.31 -6.54
CA VAL A 314 0.63 2.06 -6.10
C VAL A 314 1.01 2.98 -4.94
N TYR A 315 1.45 2.40 -3.84
CA TYR A 315 1.61 3.16 -2.59
C TYR A 315 2.89 3.96 -2.55
N GLY A 316 3.96 3.46 -3.16
CA GLY A 316 5.20 4.22 -3.32
C GLY A 316 5.02 5.44 -4.23
N MET A 317 4.38 5.27 -5.40
CA MET A 317 4.09 6.42 -6.29
C MET A 317 3.09 7.39 -5.65
N MET A 318 2.14 6.90 -4.85
CA MET A 318 1.24 7.75 -4.06
C MET A 318 2.01 8.55 -3.01
N ALA A 319 2.94 7.93 -2.28
CA ALA A 319 3.80 8.62 -1.33
C ALA A 319 4.58 9.76 -1.99
N MET A 320 5.15 9.51 -3.18
CA MET A 320 5.83 10.54 -3.98
C MET A 320 4.88 11.65 -4.44
N ALA A 321 3.66 11.29 -4.89
CA ALA A 321 2.64 12.26 -5.28
C ALA A 321 2.25 13.18 -4.12
N LEU A 322 2.00 12.61 -2.93
CA LEU A 322 1.67 13.34 -1.71
C LEU A 322 2.80 14.29 -1.29
N ALA A 323 4.04 13.80 -1.30
CA ALA A 323 5.20 14.61 -1.00
C ALA A 323 5.33 15.78 -1.99
N MET A 324 5.23 15.53 -3.30
CA MET A 324 5.27 16.58 -4.32
C MET A 324 4.11 17.56 -4.20
N PHE A 325 2.91 17.07 -3.90
CA PHE A 325 1.74 17.93 -3.70
C PHE A 325 1.96 18.89 -2.52
N ALA A 326 2.37 18.37 -1.37
CA ALA A 326 2.62 19.17 -0.17
C ALA A 326 3.81 20.14 -0.36
N LEU A 327 4.94 19.67 -0.88
CA LEU A 327 6.12 20.47 -1.08
C LEU A 327 5.90 21.61 -2.08
N ARG A 328 5.06 21.40 -3.09
CA ARG A 328 4.71 22.46 -4.05
C ARG A 328 4.04 23.67 -3.39
N TYR A 329 3.33 23.50 -2.29
CA TYR A 329 2.80 24.60 -1.50
C TYR A 329 3.84 25.26 -0.59
N LEU A 330 4.83 24.51 -0.13
CA LEU A 330 5.80 24.96 0.87
C LEU A 330 7.05 25.59 0.22
N ILE A 331 7.42 25.18 -0.99
CA ILE A 331 8.66 25.59 -1.66
C ILE A 331 8.32 26.56 -2.81
N PRO A 332 8.67 27.85 -2.69
CA PRO A 332 8.41 28.83 -3.74
C PRO A 332 9.16 28.54 -5.05
N ALA A 333 10.42 28.09 -4.95
CA ALA A 333 11.27 27.76 -6.09
C ALA A 333 11.18 26.25 -6.40
N TRP A 334 10.27 25.88 -7.29
CA TRP A 334 10.06 24.49 -7.69
C TRP A 334 10.90 24.12 -8.92
N ASN A 335 11.50 22.93 -8.88
CA ASN A 335 12.33 22.42 -9.98
C ASN A 335 11.64 21.24 -10.71
N ASP A 336 10.97 21.54 -11.79
CA ASP A 336 10.28 20.53 -12.62
C ASP A 336 11.22 19.50 -13.25
N LYS A 337 12.51 19.81 -13.44
CA LYS A 337 13.48 18.84 -13.97
C LYS A 337 13.73 17.71 -12.97
N LEU A 338 13.88 18.05 -11.69
CA LEU A 338 14.06 17.05 -10.63
C LEU A 338 12.79 16.17 -10.49
N ALA A 339 11.61 16.77 -10.47
CA ALA A 339 10.35 16.04 -10.44
C ALA A 339 10.20 15.09 -11.66
N LYS A 340 10.63 15.52 -12.84
CA LYS A 340 10.65 14.69 -14.05
C LYS A 340 11.62 13.51 -13.91
N ILE A 341 12.82 13.74 -13.40
CA ILE A 341 13.83 12.69 -13.18
C ILE A 341 13.27 11.67 -12.17
N SER A 342 12.76 12.15 -11.03
CA SER A 342 12.14 11.32 -10.01
C SER A 342 11.06 10.41 -10.61
N PHE A 343 10.12 10.98 -11.37
CA PHE A 343 9.04 10.22 -12.02
C PHE A 343 9.57 9.11 -12.93
N TRP A 344 10.50 9.44 -13.84
CA TRP A 344 10.99 8.44 -14.78
C TRP A 344 11.88 7.40 -14.13
N CYS A 345 12.76 7.79 -13.22
CA CYS A 345 13.64 6.85 -12.54
C CYS A 345 12.85 5.86 -11.67
N THR A 346 11.87 6.34 -10.90
CA THR A 346 11.06 5.44 -10.07
C THR A 346 10.24 4.46 -10.93
N ASN A 347 9.60 4.93 -12.01
CA ASN A 347 8.79 4.06 -12.86
C ASN A 347 9.64 3.09 -13.70
N ILE A 348 10.76 3.54 -14.28
CA ILE A 348 11.65 2.67 -15.05
C ILE A 348 12.33 1.64 -14.13
N GLY A 349 12.82 2.07 -12.97
CA GLY A 349 13.42 1.17 -11.98
C GLY A 349 12.45 0.09 -11.54
N LEU A 350 11.21 0.45 -11.21
CA LEU A 350 10.17 -0.50 -10.84
C LEU A 350 9.79 -1.42 -12.00
N ALA A 351 9.63 -0.87 -13.20
CA ALA A 351 9.32 -1.69 -14.39
C ALA A 351 10.43 -2.73 -14.66
N TRP A 352 11.69 -2.34 -14.47
CA TRP A 352 12.80 -3.28 -14.56
C TRP A 352 12.70 -4.40 -13.51
N MET A 353 12.50 -4.05 -12.25
CA MET A 353 12.34 -5.04 -11.18
C MET A 353 11.20 -6.03 -11.48
N VAL A 354 10.06 -5.52 -11.88
CA VAL A 354 8.84 -6.31 -12.11
C VAL A 354 8.96 -7.16 -13.37
N PHE A 355 9.22 -6.57 -14.53
CA PHE A 355 9.09 -7.26 -15.82
C PHE A 355 10.38 -7.98 -16.28
N VAL A 356 11.55 -7.51 -15.84
CA VAL A 356 12.83 -8.08 -16.29
C VAL A 356 13.35 -9.14 -15.32
N THR A 357 12.98 -9.05 -14.03
CA THR A 357 13.55 -9.95 -13.01
C THR A 357 12.51 -10.78 -12.28
N LEU A 358 11.64 -10.17 -11.49
CA LEU A 358 10.71 -10.90 -10.61
C LEU A 358 9.71 -11.75 -11.42
N LEU A 359 9.12 -11.22 -12.48
CA LEU A 359 8.18 -11.95 -13.31
C LEU A 359 8.84 -13.17 -14.00
N PRO A 360 9.96 -13.04 -14.72
CA PRO A 360 10.63 -14.20 -15.32
C PRO A 360 11.08 -15.23 -14.30
N LEU A 361 11.68 -14.80 -13.18
CA LEU A 361 12.09 -15.70 -12.10
C LEU A 361 10.89 -16.45 -11.51
N GLY A 362 9.81 -15.73 -11.24
CA GLY A 362 8.60 -16.31 -10.69
C GLY A 362 7.92 -17.31 -11.61
N ILE A 363 7.89 -17.05 -12.91
CA ILE A 363 7.39 -18.01 -13.93
C ILE A 363 8.23 -19.29 -13.94
N LEU A 364 9.55 -19.18 -13.88
CA LEU A 364 10.44 -20.34 -13.81
C LEU A 364 10.21 -21.17 -12.55
N GLN A 365 10.03 -20.49 -11.40
CA GLN A 365 9.74 -21.14 -10.13
C GLN A 365 8.36 -21.79 -10.12
N LEU A 366 7.34 -21.12 -10.68
CA LEU A 366 6.00 -21.69 -10.84
C LEU A 366 6.04 -22.95 -11.72
N TYR A 367 6.70 -22.87 -12.87
CA TYR A 367 6.85 -24.02 -13.78
C TYR A 367 7.49 -25.21 -13.04
N HIS A 368 8.60 -24.99 -12.34
CA HIS A 368 9.27 -26.02 -11.57
C HIS A 368 8.39 -26.56 -10.42
N SER A 369 7.60 -25.70 -9.78
CA SER A 369 6.67 -26.09 -8.74
C SER A 369 5.56 -27.03 -9.26
N VAL A 370 5.10 -26.83 -10.49
CA VAL A 370 4.11 -27.68 -11.14
C VAL A 370 4.74 -28.98 -11.64
N ASP A 371 5.92 -28.92 -12.23
CA ASP A 371 6.59 -30.06 -12.87
C ASP A 371 7.22 -31.03 -11.86
N ALA A 372 8.02 -30.52 -10.93
CA ALA A 372 8.75 -31.33 -9.95
C ALA A 372 8.05 -31.44 -8.58
N GLY A 373 7.12 -30.55 -8.27
CA GLY A 373 6.37 -30.51 -7.02
C GLY A 373 6.60 -29.25 -6.20
N TYR A 374 5.60 -28.94 -5.37
CA TYR A 374 5.58 -27.73 -4.53
C TYR A 374 6.85 -27.55 -3.69
N PHE A 375 7.28 -28.61 -2.99
CA PHE A 375 8.44 -28.55 -2.11
C PHE A 375 9.78 -28.47 -2.87
N GLU A 376 9.88 -29.09 -4.03
CA GLU A 376 11.11 -29.10 -4.83
C GLU A 376 11.49 -27.69 -5.31
N ALA A 377 10.52 -26.87 -5.72
CA ALA A 377 10.74 -25.50 -6.14
C ALA A 377 11.18 -24.56 -5.00
N ARG A 378 11.18 -25.03 -3.77
CA ARG A 378 11.58 -24.26 -2.56
C ARG A 378 12.83 -24.83 -1.89
N GLN A 379 13.40 -25.87 -2.49
CA GLN A 379 14.67 -26.43 -2.03
C GLN A 379 15.83 -25.46 -2.30
N LEU A 380 16.76 -25.39 -1.35
CA LEU A 380 17.89 -24.49 -1.45
C LEU A 380 18.74 -24.73 -2.71
N ASN A 381 18.94 -25.99 -3.09
CA ASN A 381 19.65 -26.38 -4.32
C ASN A 381 19.00 -25.77 -5.58
N TYR A 382 17.66 -25.76 -5.69
CA TYR A 382 16.97 -25.15 -6.81
C TYR A 382 17.04 -23.61 -6.75
N ILE A 383 16.78 -23.01 -5.59
CA ILE A 383 16.80 -21.54 -5.42
C ILE A 383 18.20 -20.99 -5.73
N THR A 384 19.26 -21.71 -5.37
CA THR A 384 20.65 -21.30 -5.61
C THR A 384 21.22 -21.74 -6.97
N GLU A 385 20.41 -22.30 -7.86
CA GLU A 385 20.84 -22.54 -9.24
C GLU A 385 21.33 -21.25 -9.89
N HIS A 386 22.40 -21.35 -10.68
CA HIS A 386 23.04 -20.20 -11.32
C HIS A 386 22.04 -19.28 -12.06
N ARG A 387 21.11 -19.87 -12.79
CA ARG A 387 20.05 -19.16 -13.51
C ARG A 387 19.19 -18.28 -12.58
N ASN A 388 18.73 -18.84 -11.47
CA ASN A 388 17.87 -18.15 -10.51
C ASN A 388 18.63 -17.01 -9.82
N VAL A 389 19.86 -17.29 -9.39
CA VAL A 389 20.74 -16.29 -8.77
C VAL A 389 21.05 -15.14 -9.72
N VAL A 390 21.30 -15.40 -11.00
CA VAL A 390 21.52 -14.33 -12.00
C VAL A 390 20.30 -13.44 -12.14
N LEU A 391 19.08 -14.01 -12.21
CA LEU A 391 17.84 -13.21 -12.29
C LEU A 391 17.62 -12.37 -11.03
N GLU A 392 17.95 -12.89 -9.84
CA GLU A 392 17.87 -12.11 -8.59
C GLU A 392 18.86 -10.93 -8.60
N TRP A 393 20.10 -11.13 -9.03
CA TRP A 393 21.09 -10.06 -9.10
C TRP A 393 20.81 -9.05 -10.20
N LEU A 394 20.16 -9.44 -11.29
CA LEU A 394 19.69 -8.53 -12.34
C LEU A 394 18.65 -7.52 -11.83
N ARG A 395 18.13 -7.66 -10.61
CA ARG A 395 17.24 -6.67 -10.00
C ARG A 395 18.00 -5.40 -9.60
N MET A 396 19.29 -5.52 -9.22
CA MET A 396 20.09 -4.44 -8.71
C MET A 396 20.08 -3.15 -9.58
N PRO A 397 20.20 -3.20 -10.92
CA PRO A 397 20.10 -1.99 -11.75
C PRO A 397 18.75 -1.28 -11.59
N GLY A 398 17.64 -2.03 -11.49
CA GLY A 398 16.31 -1.46 -11.26
C GLY A 398 16.19 -0.82 -9.87
N ASP A 399 16.67 -1.51 -8.83
CA ASP A 399 16.72 -0.99 -7.47
C ASP A 399 17.50 0.34 -7.38
N LEU A 400 18.69 0.39 -8.02
CA LEU A 400 19.52 1.60 -8.04
C LEU A 400 18.85 2.78 -8.78
N VAL A 401 18.24 2.50 -9.94
CA VAL A 401 17.52 3.53 -10.69
C VAL A 401 16.30 4.03 -9.91
N PHE A 402 15.59 3.13 -9.21
CA PHE A 402 14.48 3.50 -8.35
C PHE A 402 14.93 4.41 -7.20
N ILE A 403 16.02 4.06 -6.50
CA ILE A 403 16.58 4.87 -5.40
C ILE A 403 17.01 6.27 -5.88
N ILE A 404 17.59 6.39 -7.08
CA ILE A 404 17.94 7.70 -7.67
C ILE A 404 16.69 8.56 -7.89
N GLY A 405 15.55 7.95 -8.17
CA GLY A 405 14.27 8.63 -8.37
C GLY A 405 13.59 9.08 -7.09
N GLY A 406 13.78 8.34 -6.00
CA GLY A 406 13.19 8.65 -4.69
C GLY A 406 13.98 9.70 -3.95
#